data_d7b2224fc321f83c67217a314ab88ab9
#
_entry.id   d7b2224fc321f83c67217a314ab88ab9
#
_cell.length_a   1.000
_cell.length_b   1.000
_cell.length_c   1.000
_cell.angle_alpha   90.00
_cell.angle_beta   90.00
_cell.angle_gamma   90.00
#
_symmetry.space_group_name_H-M   'P 1'
#
loop_
_entity.id
_entity.type
_entity.pdbx_description
1 polymer ?
#
loop_
_entity_poly.entity_id
_entity_poly.type
_entity_poly.pdbx_seq_one_letter_code
_entity_poly.pdbx_strand_id
1 'polypeptide(L)'
;LLTPSQTEKELRTAPWLRSIRLDVYSMDENLRIYNTEAQKTRKPDLPRRSRFYQSVMDSSLLKSGDESFNLLNDTFNIIITPFDLFGEGRYCYTFHARCDENPSLVLEDGATRIFLNTRGPNRNEVSEELIQFLEYMEQSTLDVDIPDTNGNLIKIHNHVRQVKASEEIGVKFMQ
;
A
#
# COMPACT_ATOMS: atom_id res chain seq x y z
N LEU A 1 -3.45 8.51 -14.33
CA LEU A 1 -2.14 7.85 -14.45
C LEU A 1 -1.39 8.05 -13.14
N LEU A 2 -0.77 7.00 -12.61
CA LEU A 2 0.14 7.12 -11.46
C LEU A 2 1.46 7.70 -11.94
N THR A 3 2.05 8.60 -11.14
CA THR A 3 3.46 8.95 -11.34
C THR A 3 4.32 7.69 -11.15
N PRO A 4 5.52 7.61 -11.73
CA PRO A 4 6.40 6.48 -11.50
C PRO A 4 6.51 6.20 -9.99
N SER A 5 6.16 4.99 -9.58
CA SER A 5 6.24 4.59 -8.18
C SER A 5 7.70 4.59 -7.73
N GLN A 6 7.96 5.14 -6.55
CA GLN A 6 9.25 5.05 -5.90
C GLN A 6 9.24 3.82 -4.99
N THR A 7 10.16 2.89 -5.22
CA THR A 7 10.41 1.77 -4.33
C THR A 7 11.39 2.19 -3.23
N GLU A 8 11.20 1.67 -2.03
CA GLU A 8 12.06 1.93 -0.85
C GLU A 8 12.26 3.41 -0.53
N LYS A 9 11.21 4.23 -0.65
CA LYS A 9 11.29 5.65 -0.27
C LYS A 9 11.52 5.80 1.23
N GLU A 10 12.65 6.36 1.63
CA GLU A 10 12.90 6.72 3.03
C GLU A 10 12.33 8.12 3.32
N LEU A 11 11.54 8.22 4.39
CA LEU A 11 11.02 9.48 4.92
C LEU A 11 11.49 9.66 6.36
N ARG A 12 11.95 10.89 6.68
CA ARG A 12 12.37 11.28 8.02
C ARG A 12 12.05 12.75 8.23
N THR A 13 11.32 13.06 9.30
CA THR A 13 10.91 14.42 9.62
C THR A 13 12.03 15.20 10.32
N ALA A 14 12.92 14.52 11.05
CA ALA A 14 14.10 15.12 11.65
C ALA A 14 15.21 14.06 11.85
N PRO A 15 16.51 14.44 11.87
CA PRO A 15 17.63 13.50 11.98
C PRO A 15 17.58 12.57 13.21
N TRP A 16 16.98 13.03 14.30
CA TRP A 16 16.84 12.27 15.56
C TRP A 16 15.53 11.51 15.69
N LEU A 17 14.61 11.64 14.74
CA LEU A 17 13.36 10.89 14.73
C LEU A 17 13.52 9.59 13.94
N ARG A 18 12.66 8.62 14.30
CA ARG A 18 12.59 7.35 13.59
C ARG A 18 12.21 7.61 12.13
N SER A 19 13.07 7.18 11.20
CA SER A 19 12.72 7.13 9.79
C SER A 19 11.75 5.99 9.50
N ILE A 20 11.00 6.12 8.42
CA ILE A 20 10.24 5.02 7.83
C ILE A 20 10.78 4.74 6.43
N ARG A 21 10.70 3.47 6.03
CA ARG A 21 10.93 3.05 4.65
C ARG A 21 9.58 2.58 4.11
N LEU A 22 9.15 3.21 3.03
CA LEU A 22 7.92 2.87 2.32
C LEU A 22 8.28 1.94 1.16
N ASP A 23 7.66 0.77 1.09
CA ASP A 23 7.99 -0.24 0.07
C ASP A 23 7.62 0.27 -1.33
N VAL A 24 6.41 0.80 -1.48
CA VAL A 24 5.96 1.43 -2.73
C VAL A 24 5.24 2.74 -2.39
N TYR A 25 5.74 3.83 -2.94
CA TYR A 25 5.15 5.16 -2.79
C TYR A 25 4.81 5.72 -4.17
N SER A 26 3.59 6.17 -4.37
CA SER A 26 3.13 6.71 -5.64
C SER A 26 2.11 7.85 -5.44
N MET A 27 1.96 8.67 -6.48
CA MET A 27 0.98 9.75 -6.55
C MET A 27 0.17 9.60 -7.83
N ASP A 28 -1.14 9.83 -7.77
CA ASP A 28 -1.98 9.86 -8.97
C ASP A 28 -2.15 11.28 -9.53
N GLU A 29 -2.87 11.40 -10.64
CA GLU A 29 -3.14 12.68 -11.33
C GLU A 29 -4.00 13.65 -10.52
N ASN A 30 -4.70 13.17 -9.49
CA ASN A 30 -5.46 13.98 -8.54
C ASN A 30 -4.65 14.33 -7.29
N LEU A 31 -3.32 14.12 -7.34
CA LEU A 31 -2.39 14.34 -6.24
C LEU A 31 -2.66 13.47 -5.00
N ARG A 32 -3.42 12.38 -5.11
CA ARG A 32 -3.62 11.43 -4.03
C ARG A 32 -2.36 10.57 -3.86
N ILE A 33 -1.99 10.36 -2.61
CA ILE A 33 -0.76 9.65 -2.24
C ILE A 33 -1.10 8.21 -1.82
N TYR A 34 -0.35 7.27 -2.34
CA TYR A 34 -0.48 5.85 -2.02
C TYR A 34 0.83 5.33 -1.45
N ASN A 35 0.76 4.74 -0.26
CA ASN A 35 1.80 3.89 0.30
C ASN A 35 1.30 2.46 0.33
N THR A 36 2.04 1.52 -0.25
CA THR A 36 1.70 0.09 -0.22
C THR A 36 2.86 -0.68 0.39
N GLU A 37 2.56 -1.51 1.37
CA GLU A 37 3.52 -2.32 2.11
C GLU A 37 3.04 -3.78 2.19
N ALA A 38 3.93 -4.74 1.92
CA ALA A 38 3.68 -6.16 2.07
C ALA A 38 4.31 -6.68 3.38
N GLN A 39 3.50 -7.22 4.29
CA GLN A 39 3.94 -7.71 5.59
C GLN A 39 3.66 -9.21 5.75
N LYS A 40 4.68 -10.05 5.60
CA LYS A 40 4.54 -11.52 5.67
C LYS A 40 4.33 -12.06 7.08
N THR A 41 4.97 -11.45 8.06
CA THR A 41 4.92 -11.92 9.46
C THR A 41 3.87 -11.17 10.25
N ARG A 42 3.05 -11.90 11.02
CA ARG A 42 2.03 -11.31 11.89
C ARG A 42 2.68 -10.47 12.99
N LYS A 43 2.32 -9.18 13.02
CA LYS A 43 2.73 -8.22 14.06
C LYS A 43 1.50 -7.51 14.60
N PRO A 44 1.29 -7.49 15.93
CA PRO A 44 0.09 -6.88 16.51
C PRO A 44 0.08 -5.35 16.45
N ASP A 45 1.22 -4.74 16.12
CA ASP A 45 1.40 -3.29 16.06
C ASP A 45 1.10 -2.68 14.68
N LEU A 46 0.70 -3.46 13.68
CA LEU A 46 0.41 -2.97 12.33
C LEU A 46 -0.58 -1.80 12.28
N PRO A 47 -1.69 -1.77 13.08
CA PRO A 47 -2.57 -0.60 13.10
C PRO A 47 -1.89 0.67 13.63
N ARG A 48 -1.01 0.54 14.64
CA ARG A 48 -0.24 1.68 15.17
C ARG A 48 0.86 2.11 14.21
N ARG A 49 1.48 1.17 13.53
CA ARG A 49 2.49 1.40 12.50
C ARG A 49 1.88 2.15 11.31
N SER A 50 0.69 1.77 10.84
CA SER A 50 -0.01 2.49 9.78
C SER A 50 -0.31 3.94 10.16
N ARG A 51 -0.71 4.21 11.41
CA ARG A 51 -0.90 5.57 11.92
C ARG A 51 0.41 6.37 11.94
N PHE A 52 1.52 5.75 12.37
CA PHE A 52 2.82 6.41 12.39
C PHE A 52 3.29 6.73 10.97
N TYR A 53 3.12 5.81 10.01
CA TYR A 53 3.44 6.05 8.62
C TYR A 53 2.64 7.19 8.02
N GLN A 54 1.34 7.25 8.33
CA GLN A 54 0.48 8.36 7.94
C GLN A 54 1.05 9.70 8.42
N SER A 55 1.40 9.82 9.71
CA SER A 55 1.93 11.07 10.27
C SER A 55 3.24 11.52 9.64
N VAL A 56 4.13 10.59 9.28
CA VAL A 56 5.40 10.90 8.62
C VAL A 56 5.17 11.33 7.17
N MET A 57 4.25 10.68 6.45
CA MET A 57 3.86 11.11 5.10
C MET A 57 3.29 12.52 5.13
N ASP A 58 2.31 12.79 6.00
CA ASP A 58 1.66 14.10 6.12
C ASP A 58 2.69 15.20 6.44
N SER A 59 3.61 14.93 7.38
CA SER A 59 4.71 15.85 7.72
C SER A 59 5.66 16.14 6.56
N SER A 60 5.71 15.28 5.55
CA SER A 60 6.56 15.46 4.37
C SER A 60 5.87 16.21 3.22
N LEU A 61 4.55 16.36 3.29
CA LEU A 61 3.72 16.95 2.22
C LEU A 61 3.55 18.47 2.38
N LEU A 62 3.43 18.95 3.63
CA LEU A 62 3.34 20.38 3.91
C LEU A 62 4.75 20.99 4.10
N LYS A 63 4.95 22.15 3.54
CA LYS A 63 6.18 22.94 3.73
C LYS A 63 6.02 23.90 4.91
N SER A 64 7.15 24.25 5.52
CA SER A 64 7.16 25.32 6.52
C SER A 64 6.69 26.64 5.88
N GLY A 65 5.61 27.22 6.42
CA GLY A 65 5.02 28.46 5.91
C GLY A 65 3.76 28.26 5.08
N ASP A 66 3.34 27.01 4.80
CA ASP A 66 2.03 26.74 4.21
C ASP A 66 0.93 27.20 5.18
N GLU A 67 0.01 28.07 4.69
CA GLU A 67 -1.00 28.72 5.53
C GLU A 67 -2.21 27.83 5.85
N SER A 68 -2.43 26.75 5.10
CA SER A 68 -3.61 25.91 5.21
C SER A 68 -3.32 24.43 5.23
N PHE A 69 -3.85 23.72 6.23
CA PHE A 69 -3.83 22.26 6.27
C PHE A 69 -4.73 21.61 5.20
N ASN A 70 -5.61 22.38 4.55
CA ASN A 70 -6.38 21.89 3.39
C ASN A 70 -5.50 21.62 2.15
N LEU A 71 -4.22 21.96 2.21
CA LEU A 71 -3.23 21.60 1.18
C LEU A 71 -2.70 20.16 1.35
N LEU A 72 -3.02 19.49 2.47
CA LEU A 72 -2.70 18.07 2.61
C LEU A 72 -3.40 17.25 1.54
N ASN A 73 -2.65 16.36 0.94
CA ASN A 73 -3.16 15.43 -0.05
C ASN A 73 -4.01 14.33 0.62
N ASP A 74 -5.02 13.82 -0.07
CA ASP A 74 -5.62 12.56 0.34
C ASP A 74 -4.58 11.45 0.30
N THR A 75 -4.52 10.65 1.36
CA THR A 75 -3.51 9.61 1.52
C THR A 75 -4.13 8.24 1.76
N PHE A 76 -3.57 7.23 1.10
CA PHE A 76 -3.98 5.84 1.18
C PHE A 76 -2.81 5.01 1.69
N ASN A 77 -2.92 4.52 2.92
CA ASN A 77 -1.93 3.62 3.50
C ASN A 77 -2.44 2.18 3.40
N ILE A 78 -1.85 1.38 2.50
CA ILE A 78 -2.27 0.04 2.14
C ILE A 78 -1.28 -0.97 2.72
N ILE A 79 -1.76 -1.89 3.55
CA ILE A 79 -0.96 -2.98 4.11
C ILE A 79 -1.52 -4.30 3.62
N ILE A 80 -0.68 -5.10 2.95
CA ILE A 80 -1.04 -6.41 2.40
C ILE A 80 -0.45 -7.50 3.29
N THR A 81 -1.27 -8.43 3.75
CA THR A 81 -0.87 -9.52 4.66
C THR A 81 -1.40 -10.87 4.20
N PRO A 82 -0.65 -11.99 4.39
CA PRO A 82 -1.14 -13.34 4.13
C PRO A 82 -1.94 -13.92 5.32
N PHE A 83 -2.55 -13.04 6.12
CA PHE A 83 -3.36 -13.41 7.28
C PHE A 83 -4.40 -12.34 7.56
N ASP A 84 -5.52 -12.78 8.12
CA ASP A 84 -6.54 -11.86 8.60
C ASP A 84 -6.10 -11.22 9.93
N LEU A 85 -5.83 -9.91 9.90
CA LEU A 85 -5.37 -9.17 11.06
C LEU A 85 -6.49 -8.97 12.10
N PHE A 86 -7.72 -8.82 11.64
CA PHE A 86 -8.89 -8.46 12.46
C PHE A 86 -9.80 -9.64 12.79
N GLY A 87 -9.70 -10.74 12.05
CA GLY A 87 -10.44 -11.98 12.33
C GLY A 87 -11.89 -12.01 11.84
N GLU A 88 -12.30 -11.05 10.99
CA GLU A 88 -13.66 -10.94 10.47
C GLU A 88 -13.87 -11.65 9.11
N GLY A 89 -12.85 -12.34 8.61
CA GLY A 89 -12.95 -13.12 7.38
C GLY A 89 -13.13 -12.26 6.12
N ARG A 90 -12.35 -11.19 5.93
CA ARG A 90 -12.48 -10.31 4.77
C ARG A 90 -11.17 -10.20 3.99
N TYR A 91 -11.28 -10.00 2.68
CA TYR A 91 -10.18 -9.62 1.81
C TYR A 91 -9.70 -8.18 2.04
N CYS A 92 -10.64 -7.29 2.35
CA CYS A 92 -10.37 -5.86 2.46
C CYS A 92 -11.03 -5.27 3.70
N TYR A 93 -10.25 -4.51 4.46
CA TYR A 93 -10.70 -3.69 5.58
C TYR A 93 -10.29 -2.25 5.32
N THR A 94 -11.27 -1.35 5.21
CA THR A 94 -11.04 0.07 5.00
C THR A 94 -11.43 0.85 6.24
N PHE A 95 -10.53 1.68 6.73
CA PHE A 95 -10.72 2.47 7.93
C PHE A 95 -10.66 3.97 7.62
N HIS A 96 -11.69 4.67 8.10
CA HIS A 96 -11.78 6.12 8.19
C HIS A 96 -12.07 6.52 9.62
N ALA A 97 -11.69 7.73 10.02
CA ALA A 97 -12.12 8.29 11.30
C ALA A 97 -13.63 8.61 11.25
N ARG A 98 -14.36 8.22 12.31
CA ARG A 98 -15.80 8.40 12.43
C ARG A 98 -16.16 8.98 13.79
N CYS A 99 -17.29 9.68 13.85
CA CYS A 99 -17.84 10.20 15.10
C CYS A 99 -18.45 9.05 15.92
N ASP A 100 -18.06 8.91 17.18
CA ASP A 100 -18.59 7.86 18.07
C ASP A 100 -20.07 8.08 18.38
N GLU A 101 -20.51 9.34 18.50
CA GLU A 101 -21.91 9.71 18.75
C GLU A 101 -22.80 9.51 17.51
N ASN A 102 -22.23 9.54 16.31
CA ASN A 102 -22.91 9.29 15.05
C ASN A 102 -21.99 8.52 14.09
N PRO A 103 -21.97 7.18 14.08
CA PRO A 103 -21.07 6.37 13.26
C PRO A 103 -21.24 6.53 11.74
N SER A 104 -22.33 7.15 11.26
CA SER A 104 -22.52 7.48 9.83
C SER A 104 -21.73 8.74 9.42
N LEU A 105 -21.32 9.58 10.39
CA LEU A 105 -20.55 10.79 10.15
C LEU A 105 -19.05 10.44 10.02
N VAL A 106 -18.51 10.59 8.85
CA VAL A 106 -17.06 10.45 8.54
C VAL A 106 -16.38 11.78 8.79
N LEU A 107 -15.16 11.78 9.35
CA LEU A 107 -14.39 13.00 9.62
C LEU A 107 -13.93 13.73 8.34
N GLU A 108 -13.81 12.99 7.24
CA GLU A 108 -13.36 13.53 5.93
C GLU A 108 -12.00 14.26 5.98
N ASP A 109 -11.07 13.69 6.75
CA ASP A 109 -9.70 14.22 6.91
C ASP A 109 -8.76 13.81 5.77
N GLY A 110 -9.23 13.10 4.74
CA GLY A 110 -8.46 12.62 3.60
C GLY A 110 -7.55 11.42 3.92
N ALA A 111 -7.53 10.91 5.16
CA ALA A 111 -6.69 9.78 5.55
C ALA A 111 -7.44 8.46 5.47
N THR A 112 -7.00 7.56 4.58
CA THR A 112 -7.57 6.21 4.42
C THR A 112 -6.52 5.15 4.74
N ARG A 113 -6.89 4.17 5.57
CA ARG A 113 -6.06 3.00 5.86
C ARG A 113 -6.76 1.75 5.36
N ILE A 114 -6.04 0.97 4.54
CA ILE A 114 -6.56 -0.23 3.91
C ILE A 114 -5.68 -1.41 4.34
N PHE A 115 -6.32 -2.46 4.87
CA PHE A 115 -5.65 -3.71 5.16
C PHE A 115 -6.21 -4.77 4.23
N LEU A 116 -5.34 -5.35 3.40
CA LEU A 116 -5.69 -6.40 2.46
C LEU A 116 -5.18 -7.74 3.00
N ASN A 117 -6.06 -8.72 3.06
CA ASN A 117 -5.75 -10.09 3.41
C ASN A 117 -5.76 -10.92 2.13
N THR A 118 -4.64 -11.56 1.79
CA THR A 118 -4.54 -12.35 0.56
C THR A 118 -5.37 -13.65 0.61
N ARG A 119 -5.91 -14.01 1.78
CA ARG A 119 -6.65 -15.26 2.05
C ARG A 119 -8.07 -15.03 2.55
N GLY A 120 -8.69 -13.94 2.14
CA GLY A 120 -10.08 -13.65 2.53
C GLY A 120 -11.06 -14.68 1.93
N PRO A 121 -12.11 -15.11 2.65
CA PRO A 121 -13.12 -16.02 2.12
C PRO A 121 -14.29 -15.31 1.40
N ASN A 122 -14.45 -13.99 1.55
CA ASN A 122 -15.60 -13.22 1.09
C ASN A 122 -15.46 -12.74 -0.37
N ARG A 123 -15.16 -13.66 -1.31
CA ARG A 123 -14.90 -13.36 -2.74
C ARG A 123 -16.00 -12.52 -3.39
N ASN A 124 -17.26 -12.71 -3.02
CA ASN A 124 -18.39 -12.02 -3.63
C ASN A 124 -18.50 -10.53 -3.25
N GLU A 125 -17.73 -10.06 -2.27
CA GLU A 125 -17.76 -8.67 -1.77
C GLU A 125 -16.61 -7.81 -2.35
N VAL A 126 -15.71 -8.40 -3.14
CA VAL A 126 -14.57 -7.73 -3.74
C VAL A 126 -14.48 -8.06 -5.23
N SER A 127 -13.76 -7.21 -5.98
CA SER A 127 -13.57 -7.45 -7.40
C SER A 127 -12.70 -8.68 -7.67
N GLU A 128 -12.97 -9.40 -8.73
CA GLU A 128 -12.15 -10.53 -9.15
C GLU A 128 -10.70 -10.10 -9.48
N GLU A 129 -10.51 -8.89 -10.02
CA GLU A 129 -9.18 -8.31 -10.27
C GLU A 129 -8.36 -8.16 -8.99
N LEU A 130 -8.99 -7.71 -7.89
CA LEU A 130 -8.31 -7.61 -6.59
C LEU A 130 -7.94 -8.99 -6.06
N ILE A 131 -8.83 -9.96 -6.17
CA ILE A 131 -8.58 -11.34 -5.73
C ILE A 131 -7.38 -11.92 -6.48
N GLN A 132 -7.38 -11.83 -7.81
CA GLN A 132 -6.29 -12.32 -8.66
C GLN A 132 -4.95 -11.64 -8.32
N PHE A 133 -4.97 -10.34 -8.05
CA PHE A 133 -3.77 -9.63 -7.59
C PHE A 133 -3.27 -10.15 -6.24
N LEU A 134 -4.15 -10.36 -5.27
CA LEU A 134 -3.78 -10.87 -3.95
C LEU A 134 -3.27 -12.33 -4.00
N GLU A 135 -3.88 -13.17 -4.83
CA GLU A 135 -3.41 -14.54 -5.11
C GLU A 135 -2.03 -14.53 -5.78
N TYR A 136 -1.82 -13.62 -6.74
CA TYR A 136 -0.52 -13.41 -7.35
C TYR A 136 0.56 -12.99 -6.34
N MET A 137 0.23 -12.11 -5.40
CA MET A 137 1.16 -11.69 -4.32
C MET A 137 1.59 -12.84 -3.43
N GLU A 138 0.75 -13.86 -3.25
CA GLU A 138 1.11 -15.08 -2.50
C GLU A 138 2.01 -16.03 -3.27
N GLN A 139 1.78 -16.16 -4.57
CA GLN A 139 2.38 -17.19 -5.42
C GLN A 139 3.50 -16.69 -6.31
N SER A 140 3.94 -15.43 -6.19
CA SER A 140 4.79 -14.69 -7.14
C SER A 140 6.08 -15.44 -7.56
N THR A 141 5.90 -16.52 -8.32
CA THR A 141 6.92 -17.23 -9.09
C THR A 141 6.90 -16.71 -10.53
N LEU A 142 7.99 -16.88 -11.27
CA LEU A 142 8.09 -16.43 -12.67
C LEU A 142 7.17 -17.22 -13.63
N ASP A 143 6.67 -18.37 -13.18
CA ASP A 143 5.89 -19.32 -13.97
C ASP A 143 4.39 -19.31 -13.60
N VAL A 144 3.92 -18.24 -12.93
CA VAL A 144 2.48 -18.09 -12.61
C VAL A 144 1.71 -17.78 -13.89
N ASP A 145 0.68 -18.56 -14.12
CA ASP A 145 -0.28 -18.33 -15.20
C ASP A 145 -1.20 -17.15 -14.83
N ILE A 146 -1.15 -16.09 -15.62
CA ILE A 146 -1.94 -14.87 -15.39
C ILE A 146 -3.18 -14.92 -16.29
N PRO A 147 -4.41 -14.79 -15.75
CA PRO A 147 -5.60 -14.73 -16.58
C PRO A 147 -5.55 -13.58 -17.59
N ASP A 148 -5.79 -13.87 -18.87
CA ASP A 148 -5.80 -12.88 -19.95
C ASP A 148 -6.80 -11.73 -19.73
N THR A 149 -7.79 -11.93 -18.87
CA THR A 149 -8.81 -10.94 -18.54
C THR A 149 -8.31 -9.82 -17.62
N ASN A 150 -7.14 -10.00 -16.95
CA ASN A 150 -6.57 -9.01 -16.04
C ASN A 150 -5.34 -8.31 -16.63
N GLY A 151 -5.58 -7.36 -17.55
CA GLY A 151 -4.50 -6.63 -18.24
C GLY A 151 -3.58 -5.83 -17.31
N ASN A 152 -4.05 -5.42 -16.11
CA ASN A 152 -3.22 -4.74 -15.12
C ASN A 152 -2.25 -5.71 -14.44
N LEU A 153 -2.73 -6.91 -14.10
CA LEU A 153 -1.90 -7.95 -13.51
C LEU A 153 -0.82 -8.43 -14.48
N ILE A 154 -1.15 -8.57 -15.78
CA ILE A 154 -0.18 -8.89 -16.84
C ILE A 154 0.95 -7.85 -16.89
N LYS A 155 0.62 -6.56 -16.81
CA LYS A 155 1.62 -5.49 -16.79
C LYS A 155 2.53 -5.58 -15.58
N ILE A 156 1.96 -5.82 -14.39
CA ILE A 156 2.71 -6.01 -13.14
C ILE A 156 3.65 -7.21 -13.28
N HIS A 157 3.15 -8.35 -13.74
CA HIS A 157 3.94 -9.56 -13.92
C HIS A 157 5.12 -9.36 -14.89
N ASN A 158 4.86 -8.73 -16.03
CA ASN A 158 5.91 -8.44 -17.01
C ASN A 158 6.99 -7.51 -16.42
N HIS A 159 6.59 -6.53 -15.63
CA HIS A 159 7.55 -5.65 -14.93
C HIS A 159 8.39 -6.43 -13.89
N VAL A 160 7.75 -7.28 -13.08
CA VAL A 160 8.45 -8.16 -12.11
C VAL A 160 9.46 -9.06 -12.82
N ARG A 161 9.09 -9.66 -13.95
CA ARG A 161 10.03 -10.48 -14.77
C ARG A 161 11.22 -9.68 -15.24
N GLN A 162 11.01 -8.46 -15.74
CA GLN A 162 12.11 -7.59 -16.21
C GLN A 162 13.07 -7.22 -15.06
N VAL A 163 12.54 -6.87 -13.88
CA VAL A 163 13.35 -6.54 -12.71
C VAL A 163 14.18 -7.75 -12.27
N LYS A 164 13.56 -8.92 -12.11
CA LYS A 164 14.27 -10.15 -11.73
C LYS A 164 15.35 -10.55 -12.73
N ALA A 165 15.08 -10.44 -14.03
CA ALA A 165 16.07 -10.71 -15.06
C ALA A 165 17.26 -9.73 -14.99
N SER A 166 17.04 -8.46 -14.65
CA SER A 166 18.11 -7.47 -14.50
C SER A 166 18.96 -7.72 -13.24
N GLU A 167 18.33 -8.16 -12.13
CA GLU A 167 19.05 -8.54 -10.90
C GLU A 167 19.94 -9.78 -11.13
N GLU A 168 19.45 -10.80 -11.83
CA GLU A 168 20.26 -11.98 -12.18
C GLU A 168 21.46 -11.63 -13.07
N ILE A 169 21.30 -10.68 -13.99
CA ILE A 169 22.40 -10.17 -14.80
C ILE A 169 23.40 -9.41 -13.93
N GLY A 170 22.92 -8.54 -13.01
CA GLY A 170 23.77 -7.78 -12.10
C GLY A 170 24.64 -8.66 -11.22
N VAL A 171 24.09 -9.76 -10.66
CA VAL A 171 24.85 -10.73 -9.85
C VAL A 171 25.90 -11.46 -10.69
N LYS A 172 25.63 -11.79 -11.95
CA LYS A 172 26.62 -12.45 -12.83
C LYS A 172 27.79 -11.57 -13.22
N PHE A 173 27.63 -10.23 -13.21
CA PHE A 173 28.73 -9.30 -13.52
C PHE A 173 29.57 -8.92 -12.31
N MET A 174 29.16 -9.27 -11.07
CA MET A 174 29.91 -9.01 -9.84
C MET A 174 30.69 -10.22 -9.31
N GLN A 175 30.68 -11.33 -10.00
CA GLN A 175 31.54 -12.52 -9.78
C GLN A 175 32.66 -12.57 -10.80
#